data_73f0e4d427922c9c4b2eba16ea1ca52e
#
_entry.id   73f0e4d427922c9c4b2eba16ea1ca52e
#
_cell.length_a   1.000
_cell.length_b   1.000
_cell.length_c   1.000
_cell.angle_alpha   90.00
_cell.angle_beta   90.00
_cell.angle_gamma   90.00
#
_symmetry.space_group_name_H-M   'P 1'
#
loop_
_entity.id
_entity.type
_entity.pdbx_description
1 polymer ?
#
loop_
_entity_poly.entity_id
_entity_poly.type
_entity_poly.pdbx_seq_one_letter_code
_entity_poly.pdbx_strand_id
1 'polypeptide(L)'
;MFLDIDKETTDRLSEAKWYLDNIAESHSTPQEIFKEKLYKGSFFVNLYGAIEYTVCNLVSRVIDKINEDQYVQVTHLKPSLLSLLLHSECDALYQASDKKWIKRLLLFNRIKDEEKS
;
A
#
# COMPACT_ATOMS: atom_id res chain seq x y z
N MET A 1 -0.95 7.00 17.00
CA MET A 1 -0.41 5.86 16.21
C MET A 1 -0.22 6.22 14.74
N PHE A 2 -1.18 6.92 14.11
CA PHE A 2 -1.14 7.26 12.68
C PHE A 2 -0.92 8.76 12.40
N LEU A 3 -0.56 9.55 13.39
CA LEU A 3 -0.40 11.01 13.25
C LEU A 3 0.67 11.41 12.24
N ASP A 4 1.77 10.69 12.19
CA ASP A 4 2.85 10.94 11.23
C ASP A 4 2.43 10.62 9.79
N ILE A 5 1.67 9.54 9.60
CA ILE A 5 1.12 9.16 8.29
C ILE A 5 0.08 10.19 7.85
N ASP A 6 -0.80 10.61 8.75
CA ASP A 6 -1.83 11.61 8.48
C ASP A 6 -1.19 12.95 8.05
N LYS A 7 -0.17 13.40 8.77
CA LYS A 7 0.54 14.64 8.43
C LYS A 7 1.20 14.55 7.06
N GLU A 8 1.96 13.50 6.81
CA GLU A 8 2.66 13.33 5.53
C GLU A 8 1.68 13.19 4.37
N THR A 9 0.58 12.47 4.56
CA THR A 9 -0.48 12.34 3.56
C THR A 9 -1.10 13.70 3.25
N THR A 10 -1.40 14.49 4.29
CA THR A 10 -1.94 15.84 4.13
C THR A 10 -0.98 16.73 3.37
N ASP A 11 0.31 16.69 3.70
CA ASP A 11 1.33 17.49 3.02
C ASP A 11 1.43 17.10 1.53
N ARG A 12 1.42 15.81 1.22
CA ARG A 12 1.47 15.31 -0.16
C ARG A 12 0.22 15.67 -0.96
N LEU A 13 -0.96 15.61 -0.35
CA LEU A 13 -2.22 16.04 -0.99
C LEU A 13 -2.26 17.54 -1.21
N SER A 14 -1.70 18.32 -0.30
CA SER A 14 -1.59 19.78 -0.46
C SER A 14 -0.69 20.16 -1.62
N GLU A 15 0.41 19.42 -1.80
CA GLU A 15 1.33 19.59 -2.93
C GLU A 15 0.64 19.26 -4.26
N ALA A 16 -0.09 18.14 -4.30
CA ALA A 16 -0.88 17.77 -5.48
C ALA A 16 -1.93 18.83 -5.80
N LYS A 17 -2.62 19.33 -4.78
CA LYS A 17 -3.61 20.41 -4.94
C LYS A 17 -3.01 21.69 -5.50
N TRP A 18 -1.77 22.01 -5.12
CA TRP A 18 -1.08 23.18 -5.66
C TRP A 18 -0.99 23.12 -7.18
N TYR A 19 -0.62 21.96 -7.74
CA TYR A 19 -0.58 21.80 -9.19
C TYR A 19 -1.96 21.94 -9.82
N LEU A 20 -2.98 21.39 -9.20
CA LEU A 20 -4.35 21.48 -9.68
C LEU A 20 -4.84 22.95 -9.71
N ASP A 21 -4.57 23.70 -8.64
CA ASP A 21 -5.00 25.09 -8.50
C ASP A 21 -4.25 26.05 -9.47
N ASN A 22 -3.10 25.62 -9.97
CA ASN A 22 -2.27 26.41 -10.88
C ASN A 22 -2.45 26.04 -12.35
N ILE A 23 -3.40 25.18 -12.68
CA ILE A 23 -3.73 24.86 -14.07
C ILE A 23 -4.47 26.05 -14.66
N ALA A 24 -3.94 26.61 -15.77
CA ALA A 24 -4.55 27.73 -16.45
C ALA A 24 -5.81 27.32 -17.21
N GLU A 25 -6.87 28.12 -17.13
CA GLU A 25 -8.13 27.85 -17.80
C GLU A 25 -8.15 28.28 -19.27
N SER A 26 -7.29 29.21 -19.67
CA SER A 26 -7.22 29.73 -21.04
C SER A 26 -5.83 29.49 -21.63
N HIS A 27 -5.79 29.01 -22.86
CA HIS A 27 -4.56 28.65 -23.57
C HIS A 27 -4.49 29.38 -24.91
N SER A 28 -3.68 30.42 -24.99
CA SER A 28 -3.47 31.17 -26.21
C SER A 28 -2.14 30.89 -26.89
N THR A 29 -1.18 30.28 -26.17
CA THR A 29 0.15 29.99 -26.69
C THR A 29 0.53 28.51 -26.52
N PRO A 30 1.41 27.95 -27.41
CA PRO A 30 1.92 26.59 -27.24
C PRO A 30 2.61 26.35 -25.90
N GLN A 31 3.26 27.38 -25.35
CA GLN A 31 3.94 27.31 -24.06
C GLN A 31 2.95 27.14 -22.90
N GLU A 32 1.82 27.82 -22.95
CA GLU A 32 0.76 27.68 -21.95
C GLU A 32 0.13 26.29 -21.98
N ILE A 33 -0.08 25.73 -23.19
CA ILE A 33 -0.59 24.38 -23.37
C ILE A 33 0.39 23.35 -22.81
N PHE A 34 1.68 23.53 -23.07
CA PHE A 34 2.73 22.67 -22.52
C PHE A 34 2.76 22.71 -21.00
N LYS A 35 2.70 23.91 -20.41
CA LYS A 35 2.70 24.13 -18.97
C LYS A 35 1.48 23.47 -18.31
N GLU A 36 0.31 23.57 -18.92
CA GLU A 36 -0.90 22.90 -18.44
C GLU A 36 -0.73 21.39 -18.40
N LYS A 37 -0.22 20.81 -19.49
CA LYS A 37 0.05 19.36 -19.56
C LYS A 37 1.02 18.90 -18.48
N LEU A 38 2.07 19.70 -18.25
CA LEU A 38 3.06 19.43 -17.22
C LEU A 38 2.43 19.46 -15.83
N TYR A 39 1.58 20.45 -15.54
CA TYR A 39 0.91 20.57 -14.25
C TYR A 39 -0.10 19.43 -14.03
N LYS A 40 -0.86 19.08 -15.05
CA LYS A 40 -1.78 17.92 -14.97
C LYS A 40 -1.02 16.62 -14.68
N GLY A 41 0.07 16.37 -15.40
CA GLY A 41 0.92 15.22 -15.18
C GLY A 41 1.49 15.19 -13.76
N SER A 42 2.01 16.32 -13.30
CA SER A 42 2.55 16.47 -11.94
C SER A 42 1.48 16.25 -10.87
N PHE A 43 0.26 16.75 -11.09
CA PHE A 43 -0.87 16.51 -10.20
C PHE A 43 -1.13 15.00 -10.05
N PHE A 44 -1.23 14.26 -11.16
CA PHE A 44 -1.50 12.82 -11.11
C PHE A 44 -0.37 12.04 -10.45
N VAL A 45 0.89 12.39 -10.75
CA VAL A 45 2.05 11.74 -10.13
C VAL A 45 2.06 11.98 -8.61
N ASN A 46 1.81 13.20 -8.17
CA ASN A 46 1.77 13.53 -6.75
C ASN A 46 0.59 12.88 -6.04
N LEU A 47 -0.59 12.84 -6.70
CA LEU A 47 -1.76 12.18 -6.15
C LEU A 47 -1.53 10.67 -5.99
N TYR A 48 -0.99 10.03 -7.02
CA TYR A 48 -0.64 8.61 -6.95
C TYR A 48 0.38 8.33 -5.84
N GLY A 49 1.41 9.16 -5.75
CA GLY A 49 2.42 9.04 -4.70
C GLY A 49 1.84 9.18 -3.29
N ALA A 50 0.86 10.07 -3.11
CA ALA A 50 0.17 10.23 -1.83
C ALA A 50 -0.64 8.97 -1.48
N ILE A 51 -1.37 8.43 -2.44
CA ILE A 51 -2.18 7.21 -2.24
C ILE A 51 -1.26 6.02 -1.93
N GLU A 52 -0.22 5.83 -2.72
CA GLU A 52 0.74 4.73 -2.52
C GLU A 52 1.41 4.82 -1.15
N TYR A 53 1.92 6.00 -0.78
CA TYR A 53 2.53 6.22 0.51
C TYR A 53 1.56 5.87 1.65
N THR A 54 0.33 6.40 1.59
CA THR A 54 -0.66 6.22 2.65
C THR A 54 -1.05 4.76 2.81
N VAL A 55 -1.41 4.10 1.72
CA VAL A 55 -1.84 2.70 1.75
C VAL A 55 -0.71 1.79 2.23
N CYS A 56 0.49 1.93 1.68
CA CYS A 56 1.62 1.08 2.05
C CYS A 56 2.02 1.27 3.51
N ASN A 57 2.05 2.51 4.00
CA ASN A 57 2.44 2.78 5.38
C ASN A 57 1.36 2.39 6.39
N LEU A 58 0.09 2.59 6.06
CA LEU A 58 -1.01 2.14 6.93
C LEU A 58 -1.02 0.62 7.06
N VAL A 59 -0.94 -0.09 5.94
CA VAL A 59 -0.93 -1.56 5.92
C VAL A 59 0.27 -2.10 6.69
N SER A 60 1.46 -1.56 6.43
CA SER A 60 2.69 -1.96 7.12
C SER A 60 2.57 -1.76 8.63
N ARG A 61 2.05 -0.62 9.05
CA ARG A 61 1.90 -0.32 10.49
C ARG A 61 0.87 -1.22 11.17
N VAL A 62 -0.24 -1.52 10.50
CA VAL A 62 -1.25 -2.45 11.03
C VAL A 62 -0.63 -3.84 11.20
N ILE A 63 0.13 -4.31 10.21
CA ILE A 63 0.81 -5.61 10.28
C ILE A 63 1.79 -5.64 11.44
N ASP A 64 2.60 -4.58 11.61
CA ASP A 64 3.56 -4.50 12.71
C ASP A 64 2.85 -4.55 14.06
N LYS A 65 1.72 -3.85 14.21
CA LYS A 65 0.94 -3.85 15.44
C LYS A 65 0.35 -5.23 15.75
N ILE A 66 -0.14 -5.92 14.74
CA ILE A 66 -0.64 -7.30 14.91
C ILE A 66 0.49 -8.22 15.36
N ASN A 67 1.67 -8.10 14.76
CA ASN A 67 2.82 -8.94 15.11
C ASN A 67 3.37 -8.66 16.51
N GLU A 68 3.25 -7.43 16.99
CA GLU A 68 3.65 -7.04 18.34
C GLU A 68 2.65 -7.50 19.42
N ASP A 69 1.41 -7.74 19.05
CA ASP A 69 0.35 -8.07 20.01
C ASP A 69 0.35 -9.56 20.30
N GLN A 70 0.79 -9.91 21.49
CA GLN A 70 0.89 -11.31 21.94
C GLN A 70 -0.48 -11.99 22.16
N TYR A 71 -1.55 -11.22 22.21
CA TYR A 71 -2.91 -11.74 22.42
C TYR A 71 -3.65 -12.03 21.10
N VAL A 72 -3.15 -11.51 19.97
CA VAL A 72 -3.75 -11.77 18.67
C VAL A 72 -3.23 -13.10 18.14
N GLN A 73 -4.14 -14.00 17.84
CA GLN A 73 -3.84 -15.29 17.22
C GLN A 73 -4.28 -15.28 15.75
N VAL A 74 -3.71 -16.16 14.96
CA VAL A 74 -4.04 -16.32 13.54
C VAL A 74 -5.55 -16.51 13.34
N THR A 75 -6.18 -17.26 14.23
CA THR A 75 -7.63 -17.54 14.20
C THR A 75 -8.50 -16.30 14.41
N HIS A 76 -7.95 -15.24 15.01
CA HIS A 76 -8.67 -13.98 15.21
C HIS A 76 -8.67 -13.07 13.98
N LEU A 77 -7.86 -13.38 12.99
CA LEU A 77 -7.68 -12.55 11.81
C LEU A 77 -8.71 -12.87 10.74
N LYS A 78 -9.22 -11.83 10.09
CA LYS A 78 -10.06 -12.03 8.91
C LYS A 78 -9.22 -12.65 7.78
N PRO A 79 -9.83 -13.48 6.91
CA PRO A 79 -9.09 -14.12 5.82
C PRO A 79 -8.32 -13.14 4.92
N SER A 80 -8.86 -11.96 4.68
CA SER A 80 -8.19 -10.93 3.88
C SER A 80 -6.89 -10.44 4.52
N LEU A 81 -6.91 -10.25 5.84
CA LEU A 81 -5.73 -9.81 6.59
C LEU A 81 -4.71 -10.93 6.73
N LEU A 82 -5.18 -12.14 6.98
CA LEU A 82 -4.32 -13.33 7.03
C LEU A 82 -3.62 -13.56 5.69
N SER A 83 -4.34 -13.42 4.59
CA SER A 83 -3.78 -13.50 3.24
C SER A 83 -2.68 -12.46 3.01
N LEU A 84 -2.85 -11.25 3.53
CA LEU A 84 -1.85 -10.19 3.44
C LEU A 84 -0.60 -10.51 4.24
N LEU A 85 -0.75 -11.03 5.46
CA LEU A 85 0.38 -11.42 6.32
C LEU A 85 1.17 -12.59 5.72
N LEU A 86 0.50 -13.50 5.04
CA LEU A 86 1.09 -14.68 4.41
C LEU A 86 1.30 -14.49 2.91
N HIS A 87 1.38 -13.23 2.46
CA HIS A 87 1.47 -12.91 1.03
C HIS A 87 2.63 -13.63 0.34
N SER A 88 3.81 -13.63 0.94
CA SER A 88 4.99 -14.28 0.33
C SER A 88 4.80 -15.77 0.13
N GLU A 89 4.18 -16.45 1.09
CA GLU A 89 3.90 -17.90 1.02
C GLU A 89 2.80 -18.20 0.00
N CYS A 90 1.76 -17.41 -0.02
CA CYS A 90 0.67 -17.54 -0.98
C CYS A 90 1.15 -17.28 -2.42
N ASP A 91 1.98 -16.27 -2.61
CA ASP A 91 2.57 -15.94 -3.91
C ASP A 91 3.50 -17.04 -4.39
N ALA A 92 4.35 -17.57 -3.51
CA ALA A 92 5.23 -18.70 -3.82
C ALA A 92 4.43 -19.94 -4.22
N LEU A 93 3.30 -20.21 -3.57
CA LEU A 93 2.40 -21.30 -3.91
C LEU A 93 1.75 -21.09 -5.29
N TYR A 94 1.31 -19.88 -5.56
CA TYR A 94 0.68 -19.53 -6.84
C TYR A 94 1.65 -19.69 -8.02
N GLN A 95 2.88 -19.23 -7.86
CA GLN A 95 3.90 -19.26 -8.92
C GLN A 95 4.59 -20.62 -9.06
N ALA A 96 4.39 -21.54 -8.12
CA ALA A 96 5.02 -22.86 -8.18
C ALA A 96 4.45 -23.67 -9.35
N SER A 97 5.29 -24.03 -10.32
CA SER A 97 4.93 -24.97 -11.39
C SER A 97 5.04 -26.42 -10.92
N ASP A 98 6.07 -26.68 -10.11
CA ASP A 98 6.35 -27.97 -9.51
C ASP A 98 6.35 -27.88 -7.99
N LYS A 99 6.22 -29.00 -7.31
CA LYS A 99 6.34 -29.06 -5.83
C LYS A 99 5.31 -28.20 -5.08
N LYS A 100 4.14 -27.95 -5.69
CA LYS A 100 3.03 -27.23 -5.00
C LYS A 100 2.67 -27.89 -3.67
N TRP A 101 2.78 -29.20 -3.59
CA TRP A 101 2.54 -29.95 -2.37
C TRP A 101 3.47 -29.52 -1.23
N ILE A 102 4.77 -29.40 -1.51
CA ILE A 102 5.76 -28.98 -0.52
C ILE A 102 5.48 -27.55 -0.06
N LYS A 103 5.15 -26.67 -0.99
CA LYS A 103 4.81 -25.26 -0.68
C LYS A 103 3.56 -25.15 0.19
N ARG A 104 2.54 -25.96 -0.08
CA ARG A 104 1.35 -26.06 0.77
C ARG A 104 1.68 -26.53 2.17
N LEU A 105 2.52 -27.55 2.29
CA LEU A 105 2.93 -28.08 3.58
C LEU A 105 3.69 -27.04 4.40
N LEU A 106 4.60 -26.29 3.78
CA LEU A 106 5.32 -25.19 4.42
C LEU A 106 4.37 -24.11 4.91
N LEU A 107 3.37 -23.74 4.11
CA LEU A 107 2.37 -22.75 4.48
C LEU A 107 1.55 -23.21 5.69
N PHE A 108 1.04 -24.44 5.69
CA PHE A 108 0.28 -24.98 6.80
C PHE A 108 1.13 -25.12 8.08
N ASN A 109 2.38 -25.52 7.95
CA ASN A 109 3.28 -25.61 9.10
C ASN A 109 3.53 -24.22 9.71
N ARG A 110 3.71 -23.19 8.89
CA ARG A 110 3.87 -21.82 9.38
C ARG A 110 2.63 -21.33 10.14
N ILE A 111 1.45 -21.55 9.60
CA ILE A 111 0.19 -21.20 10.26
C ILE A 111 0.09 -21.91 11.61
N LYS A 112 0.40 -23.18 11.65
CA LYS A 112 0.35 -24.01 12.86
C LYS A 112 1.36 -23.52 13.91
N ASP A 113 2.56 -23.16 13.50
CA ASP A 113 3.59 -22.66 14.42
C ASP A 113 3.20 -21.31 15.02
N GLU A 114 2.59 -20.42 14.24
CA GLU A 114 2.10 -19.14 14.73
C GLU A 114 0.91 -19.28 15.71
N GLU A 115 0.08 -20.31 15.55
CA GLU A 115 -1.00 -20.60 16.51
C GLU A 115 -0.46 -21.02 17.88
N LYS A 116 0.72 -21.60 17.94
CA LYS A 116 1.35 -22.07 19.19
C LYS A 116 2.10 -20.95 19.93
N SER A 117 2.44 -19.90 19.25
CA SER A 117 3.13 -18.76 19.85
C SER A 117 2.12 -17.75 20.37
#